data_c7b1d65e2ec30d0dd67c89c5b2d7f9d4
#
_entry.id   c7b1d65e2ec30d0dd67c89c5b2d7f9d4
#
_cell.length_a   1.000
_cell.length_b   1.000
_cell.length_c   1.000
_cell.angle_alpha   90.00
_cell.angle_beta   90.00
_cell.angle_gamma   90.00
#
_symmetry.space_group_name_H-M   'P 1'
#
loop_
_entity.id
_entity.type
_entity.pdbx_description
1 polymer ?
#
loop_
_entity_poly.entity_id
_entity_poly.type
_entity_poly.pdbx_seq_one_letter_code
_entity_poly.pdbx_strand_id
1 'polypeptide(L)'
;MENSNTDFPPFEDCAKRLRAIDDVMDILSGKWKISILARLLYKPMRYSELLKHVNGISGKMLSRELQEFETNGIIDRKVASTKPLAVSYEVTSYGMSLKILTDSIADWGLQHRHRIINDL
;
A
#
# COMPACT_ATOMS: atom_id res chain seq x y z
N MET A 1 -7.26 19.83 -30.41
CA MET A 1 -7.39 19.11 -30.14
C MET A 1 -8.20 18.30 -30.13
N GLU A 2 -8.06 18.03 -30.11
CA GLU A 2 -8.69 17.37 -30.13
C GLU A 2 -9.08 16.34 -29.84
N ASN A 3 -9.03 16.01 -29.65
CA ASN A 3 -9.13 14.75 -29.40
C ASN A 3 -9.37 14.29 -28.07
N SER A 4 -9.53 15.15 -27.09
CA SER A 4 -9.82 14.84 -25.72
C SER A 4 -11.07 14.01 -25.58
N ASN A 5 -12.06 14.19 -26.45
CA ASN A 5 -13.30 13.43 -26.38
C ASN A 5 -13.11 11.96 -26.70
N THR A 6 -12.10 11.59 -27.49
CA THR A 6 -11.86 10.21 -27.83
C THR A 6 -11.05 9.50 -26.76
N ASP A 7 -10.43 10.26 -25.85
CA ASP A 7 -9.61 9.70 -24.79
C ASP A 7 -10.40 9.38 -23.53
N PHE A 8 -11.64 9.84 -23.43
CA PHE A 8 -12.46 9.60 -22.25
C PHE A 8 -13.43 8.46 -22.49
N PRO A 9 -13.54 7.53 -21.54
CA PRO A 9 -14.51 6.46 -21.65
C PRO A 9 -15.94 7.01 -21.54
N PRO A 10 -16.94 6.24 -21.98
CA PRO A 10 -18.34 6.60 -21.75
C PRO A 10 -18.61 6.81 -20.27
N PHE A 11 -19.64 7.58 -19.97
CA PHE A 11 -19.99 7.92 -18.58
C PHE A 11 -20.15 6.68 -17.68
N GLU A 12 -20.77 5.62 -18.19
CA GLU A 12 -20.97 4.40 -17.43
C GLU A 12 -19.64 3.76 -17.05
N ASP A 13 -18.66 3.76 -17.97
CA ASP A 13 -17.34 3.25 -17.70
C ASP A 13 -16.58 4.16 -16.72
N CYS A 14 -16.80 5.47 -16.81
CA CYS A 14 -16.23 6.42 -15.83
C CYS A 14 -16.74 6.15 -14.43
N ALA A 15 -18.05 5.95 -14.27
CA ALA A 15 -18.64 5.68 -12.98
C ALA A 15 -18.11 4.38 -12.40
N LYS A 16 -17.95 3.35 -13.23
CA LYS A 16 -17.40 2.07 -12.83
C LYS A 16 -15.95 2.20 -12.40
N ARG A 17 -15.15 2.98 -13.13
CA ARG A 17 -13.76 3.21 -12.79
C ARG A 17 -13.63 4.01 -11.49
N LEU A 18 -14.49 4.97 -11.26
CA LEU A 18 -14.48 5.76 -10.02
C LEU A 18 -14.82 4.89 -8.81
N ARG A 19 -15.79 3.99 -8.96
CA ARG A 19 -16.10 3.05 -7.88
C ARG A 19 -14.91 2.13 -7.59
N ALA A 20 -14.21 1.69 -8.63
CA ALA A 20 -13.02 0.87 -8.45
C ALA A 20 -11.91 1.62 -7.71
N ILE A 21 -11.74 2.90 -8.00
CA ILE A 21 -10.79 3.75 -7.28
C ILE A 21 -11.18 3.84 -5.80
N ASP A 22 -12.47 4.08 -5.53
CA ASP A 22 -12.96 4.17 -4.16
C ASP A 22 -12.74 2.84 -3.41
N ASP A 23 -12.94 1.71 -4.07
CA ASP A 23 -12.68 0.40 -3.49
C ASP A 23 -11.21 0.25 -3.08
N VAL A 24 -10.31 0.70 -3.93
CA VAL A 24 -8.87 0.67 -3.62
C VAL A 24 -8.56 1.56 -2.42
N MET A 25 -9.17 2.73 -2.37
CA MET A 25 -8.94 3.65 -1.24
C MET A 25 -9.47 3.09 0.07
N ASP A 26 -10.52 2.27 0.04
CA ASP A 26 -10.98 1.56 1.24
C ASP A 26 -9.92 0.60 1.78
N ILE A 27 -9.14 0.00 0.88
CA ILE A 27 -8.08 -0.94 1.27
C ILE A 27 -6.80 -0.21 1.69
N LEU A 28 -6.49 0.91 1.03
CA LEU A 28 -5.18 1.56 1.12
C LEU A 28 -5.19 2.96 1.72
N SER A 29 -6.35 3.47 2.13
CA SER A 29 -6.41 4.83 2.65
C SER A 29 -5.75 4.97 4.01
N GLY A 30 -5.39 6.21 4.34
CA GLY A 30 -4.75 6.52 5.60
C GLY A 30 -3.26 6.75 5.41
N LYS A 31 -2.66 7.26 6.46
CA LYS A 31 -1.25 7.69 6.42
C LYS A 31 -0.27 6.53 6.28
N TRP A 32 -0.63 5.35 6.83
CA TRP A 32 0.36 4.31 7.09
C TRP A 32 0.29 3.11 6.14
N LYS A 33 -0.87 2.85 5.52
CA LYS A 33 -1.08 1.59 4.79
C LYS A 33 -0.11 1.37 3.65
N ILE A 34 0.03 2.36 2.76
CA ILE A 34 0.96 2.24 1.63
C ILE A 34 2.39 2.09 2.13
N SER A 35 2.76 2.81 3.18
CA SER A 35 4.10 2.76 3.74
C SER A 35 4.42 1.37 4.29
N ILE A 36 3.48 0.75 4.98
CA ILE A 36 3.63 -0.61 5.49
C ILE A 36 3.71 -1.60 4.34
N LEU A 37 2.77 -1.51 3.40
CA LEU A 37 2.69 -2.43 2.27
C LEU A 37 3.97 -2.39 1.42
N ALA A 38 4.47 -1.19 1.15
CA ALA A 38 5.68 -1.04 0.34
C ALA A 38 6.87 -1.78 0.95
N ARG A 39 6.99 -1.75 2.27
CA ARG A 39 8.06 -2.47 2.95
C ARG A 39 7.88 -3.97 2.86
N LEU A 40 6.65 -4.46 3.06
CA LEU A 40 6.34 -5.88 2.99
C LEU A 40 6.45 -6.43 1.57
N LEU A 41 6.17 -5.60 0.55
CA LEU A 41 6.39 -6.00 -0.84
C LEU A 41 7.87 -6.24 -1.13
N TYR A 42 8.75 -5.56 -0.38
CA TYR A 42 10.17 -5.74 -0.53
C TYR A 42 10.62 -7.08 0.03
N LYS A 43 10.18 -7.43 1.24
CA LYS A 43 10.47 -8.71 1.88
C LYS A 43 9.53 -8.92 3.08
N PRO A 44 9.34 -10.17 3.51
CA PRO A 44 8.64 -10.43 4.77
C PRO A 44 9.37 -9.75 5.94
N MET A 45 8.61 -9.25 6.90
CA MET A 45 9.17 -8.56 8.05
C MET A 45 8.46 -8.97 9.33
N ARG A 46 9.20 -8.97 10.43
CA ARG A 46 8.64 -9.17 11.76
C ARG A 46 7.93 -7.89 12.22
N TYR A 47 6.99 -8.06 13.13
CA TYR A 47 6.29 -6.93 13.73
C TYR A 47 7.28 -5.90 14.30
N SER A 48 8.30 -6.37 15.03
CA SER A 48 9.29 -5.48 15.64
C SER A 48 10.10 -4.71 14.60
N GLU A 49 10.38 -5.33 13.46
CA GLU A 49 11.09 -4.67 12.36
C GLU A 49 10.22 -3.58 11.75
N LEU A 50 8.94 -3.89 11.49
CA LEU A 50 8.01 -2.91 10.94
C LEU A 50 7.85 -1.71 11.87
N LEU A 51 7.78 -1.96 13.16
CA LEU A 51 7.64 -0.90 14.15
C LEU A 51 8.82 0.06 14.11
N LYS A 52 10.01 -0.45 13.83
CA LYS A 52 11.22 0.37 13.71
C LYS A 52 11.29 1.07 12.37
N HIS A 53 10.92 0.37 11.28
CA HIS A 53 11.06 0.90 9.93
C HIS A 53 10.01 1.93 9.55
N VAL A 54 8.80 1.82 10.09
CA VAL A 54 7.74 2.78 9.82
C VAL A 54 7.82 3.88 10.87
N ASN A 55 8.61 4.89 10.55
CA ASN A 55 8.93 5.94 11.50
C ASN A 55 7.70 6.68 12.00
N GLY A 56 7.54 6.70 13.31
CA GLY A 56 6.46 7.45 13.95
C GLY A 56 5.16 6.69 14.17
N ILE A 57 5.05 5.45 13.68
CA ILE A 57 3.84 4.67 13.90
C ILE A 57 3.81 4.11 15.33
N SER A 58 2.64 4.16 15.97
CA SER A 58 2.47 3.50 17.27
C SER A 58 2.21 2.01 17.07
N GLY A 59 2.49 1.22 18.12
CA GLY A 59 2.20 -0.20 18.10
C GLY A 59 0.73 -0.48 17.89
N LYS A 60 -0.14 0.31 18.50
CA LYS A 60 -1.58 0.18 18.34
C LYS A 60 -2.00 0.40 16.89
N MET A 61 -1.48 1.42 16.26
CA MET A 61 -1.81 1.73 14.86
C MET A 61 -1.24 0.66 13.93
N LEU A 62 0.00 0.23 14.14
CA LEU A 62 0.59 -0.82 13.32
C LEU A 62 -0.22 -2.11 13.40
N SER A 63 -0.60 -2.52 14.61
CA SER A 63 -1.41 -3.73 14.79
C SER A 63 -2.75 -3.62 14.06
N ARG A 64 -3.37 -2.46 14.13
CA ARG A 64 -4.66 -2.21 13.45
C ARG A 64 -4.52 -2.29 11.95
N GLU A 65 -3.51 -1.63 11.39
CA GLU A 65 -3.30 -1.62 9.94
C GLU A 65 -2.96 -3.01 9.42
N LEU A 66 -2.13 -3.75 10.14
CA LEU A 66 -1.78 -5.11 9.76
C LEU A 66 -3.00 -6.03 9.78
N GLN A 67 -3.86 -5.87 10.79
CA GLN A 67 -5.07 -6.68 10.88
C GLN A 67 -6.02 -6.38 9.73
N GLU A 68 -6.15 -5.13 9.33
CA GLU A 68 -7.00 -4.78 8.20
C GLU A 68 -6.47 -5.37 6.90
N PHE A 69 -5.16 -5.34 6.67
CA PHE A 69 -4.55 -5.99 5.52
C PHE A 69 -4.77 -7.50 5.54
N GLU A 70 -4.68 -8.12 6.70
CA GLU A 70 -4.95 -9.54 6.86
C GLU A 70 -6.39 -9.88 6.48
N THR A 71 -7.34 -9.10 7.01
CA THR A 71 -8.77 -9.27 6.74
C THR A 71 -9.07 -9.15 5.25
N ASN A 72 -8.38 -8.27 4.55
CA ASN A 72 -8.56 -8.07 3.11
C ASN A 72 -7.74 -9.05 2.25
N GLY A 73 -7.04 -9.98 2.87
CA GLY A 73 -6.28 -11.00 2.15
C GLY A 73 -5.02 -10.49 1.47
N ILE A 74 -4.52 -9.33 1.88
CA ILE A 74 -3.34 -8.70 1.30
C ILE A 74 -2.06 -9.27 1.91
N ILE A 75 -2.08 -9.58 3.20
CA ILE A 75 -0.93 -10.15 3.90
C ILE A 75 -1.36 -11.34 4.73
N ASP A 76 -0.39 -12.19 5.04
CA ASP A 76 -0.52 -13.30 6.00
C ASP A 76 0.31 -13.01 7.23
N ARG A 77 -0.23 -13.39 8.37
CA ARG A 77 0.47 -13.35 9.65
C ARG A 77 1.01 -14.74 9.93
N LYS A 78 2.28 -14.85 10.23
CA LYS A 78 2.93 -16.13 10.51
C LYS A 78 3.61 -16.12 11.86
N VAL A 79 3.36 -17.17 12.63
CA VAL A 79 3.99 -17.36 13.93
C VAL A 79 5.18 -18.29 13.72
N ALA A 80 6.40 -17.74 13.81
CA ALA A 80 7.62 -18.51 13.59
C ALA A 80 8.04 -19.26 14.85
N SER A 81 7.67 -18.73 16.03
CA SER A 81 8.03 -19.33 17.32
C SER A 81 7.04 -18.83 18.37
N THR A 82 6.75 -19.70 19.36
CA THR A 82 5.89 -19.31 20.48
C THR A 82 6.67 -19.02 21.75
N LYS A 83 7.96 -19.41 21.81
CA LYS A 83 8.82 -19.20 22.99
C LYS A 83 10.24 -18.81 22.57
N PRO A 84 10.55 -17.54 22.46
CA PRO A 84 9.67 -16.38 22.57
C PRO A 84 8.76 -16.24 21.35
N LEU A 85 7.67 -15.52 21.52
CA LEU A 85 6.75 -15.26 20.42
C LEU A 85 7.43 -14.46 19.33
N ALA A 86 7.43 -14.99 18.12
CA ALA A 86 7.98 -14.33 16.94
C ALA A 86 6.92 -14.34 15.84
N VAL A 87 6.43 -13.17 15.48
CA VAL A 87 5.39 -13.01 14.49
C VAL A 87 5.97 -12.23 13.31
N SER A 88 5.77 -12.75 12.11
CA SER A 88 6.17 -12.08 10.88
C SER A 88 4.97 -11.94 9.96
N TYR A 89 5.11 -11.06 9.00
CA TYR A 89 4.08 -10.76 8.01
C TYR A 89 4.68 -10.86 6.63
N GLU A 90 3.90 -11.41 5.71
CA GLU A 90 4.32 -11.47 4.32
C GLU A 90 3.13 -11.20 3.41
N VAL A 91 3.41 -10.68 2.22
CA VAL A 91 2.37 -10.36 1.25
C VAL A 91 1.90 -11.65 0.59
N THR A 92 0.59 -11.80 0.45
CA THR A 92 -0.02 -12.94 -0.24
C THR A 92 0.19 -12.81 -1.75
N SER A 93 -0.11 -13.89 -2.49
CA SER A 93 -0.12 -13.82 -3.96
C SER A 93 -1.05 -12.71 -4.45
N TYR A 94 -2.23 -12.59 -3.82
CA TYR A 94 -3.16 -11.54 -4.16
C TYR A 94 -2.58 -10.16 -3.85
N GLY A 95 -1.96 -10.01 -2.68
CA GLY A 95 -1.34 -8.74 -2.27
C GLY A 95 -0.20 -8.33 -3.19
N MET A 96 0.52 -9.29 -3.77
CA MET A 96 1.60 -8.98 -4.72
C MET A 96 1.08 -8.25 -5.97
N SER A 97 -0.20 -8.39 -6.30
CA SER A 97 -0.79 -7.64 -7.41
C SER A 97 -0.76 -6.14 -7.19
N LEU A 98 -0.57 -5.69 -5.95
CA LEU A 98 -0.47 -4.26 -5.63
C LEU A 98 0.93 -3.68 -5.88
N LYS A 99 1.91 -4.52 -6.21
CA LYS A 99 3.28 -4.04 -6.43
C LYS A 99 3.34 -3.01 -7.57
N ILE A 100 2.61 -3.26 -8.64
CA ILE A 100 2.61 -2.34 -9.78
C ILE A 100 2.07 -0.96 -9.38
N LEU A 101 1.10 -0.94 -8.48
CA LEU A 101 0.54 0.32 -7.98
C LEU A 101 1.54 1.04 -7.08
N THR A 102 2.15 0.34 -6.14
CA THR A 102 3.13 0.96 -5.24
C THR A 102 4.35 1.44 -5.99
N ASP A 103 4.80 0.70 -7.00
CA ASP A 103 5.90 1.13 -7.86
C ASP A 103 5.53 2.42 -8.60
N SER A 104 4.31 2.52 -9.10
CA SER A 104 3.84 3.75 -9.78
C SER A 104 3.80 4.93 -8.83
N ILE A 105 3.35 4.71 -7.61
CA ILE A 105 3.33 5.75 -6.58
C ILE A 105 4.76 6.22 -6.29
N ALA A 106 5.70 5.28 -6.15
CA ALA A 106 7.10 5.61 -5.88
C ALA A 106 7.71 6.42 -7.01
N ASP A 107 7.45 6.01 -8.25
CA ASP A 107 7.99 6.70 -9.44
C ASP A 107 7.46 8.12 -9.53
N TRP A 108 6.17 8.28 -9.33
CA TRP A 108 5.57 9.61 -9.32
C TRP A 108 6.16 10.48 -8.21
N GLY A 109 6.31 9.88 -7.02
CA GLY A 109 6.87 10.57 -5.86
C GLY A 109 8.31 11.02 -6.07
N LEU A 110 9.12 10.20 -6.73
CA LEU A 110 10.50 10.58 -7.05
C LEU A 110 10.55 11.77 -8.00
N GLN A 111 9.69 11.79 -9.01
CA GLN A 111 9.61 12.93 -9.92
C GLN A 111 9.13 14.17 -9.20
N HIS A 112 8.18 14.02 -8.29
CA HIS A 112 7.66 15.12 -7.49
C HIS A 112 8.76 15.72 -6.61
N ARG A 113 9.56 14.87 -5.95
CA ARG A 113 10.69 15.34 -5.14
C ARG A 113 11.70 16.09 -5.98
N HIS A 114 11.99 15.56 -7.16
CA HIS A 114 12.91 16.21 -8.08
C HIS A 114 12.41 17.60 -8.48
N ARG A 115 11.13 17.72 -8.77
CA ARG A 115 10.51 18.99 -9.10
C ARG A 115 10.62 20.01 -7.96
N ILE A 116 10.32 19.56 -6.73
CA ILE A 116 10.39 20.44 -5.56
C ILE A 116 11.80 20.98 -5.37
N ILE A 117 12.81 20.10 -5.46
CA ILE A 117 14.21 20.46 -5.26
C ILE A 117 14.66 21.46 -6.33
N ASN A 118 14.28 21.23 -7.58
CA ASN A 118 14.70 22.09 -8.68
C ASN A 118 13.98 23.44 -8.71
N ASP A 119 12.78 23.52 -8.12
CA ASP A 119 12.03 24.76 -8.06
C ASP A 119 12.46 25.65 -6.90
N LEU A 120 13.28 25.12 -6.02
CA LEU A 120 13.84 25.91 -4.92
C LEU A 120 15.08 26.68 -5.40
#